data_525259c2cdb03c6b449557829b4f86b2
#
_entry.id   525259c2cdb03c6b449557829b4f86b2
#
_cell.length_a   1.000
_cell.length_b   1.000
_cell.length_c   1.000
_cell.angle_alpha   90.00
_cell.angle_beta   90.00
_cell.angle_gamma   90.00
#
_symmetry.space_group_name_H-M   'P 1'
#
loop_
_entity.id
_entity.type
_entity.pdbx_description
1 polymer ?
#
loop_
_entity_poly.entity_id
_entity_poly.type
_entity_poly.pdbx_seq_one_letter_code
_entity_poly.pdbx_strand_id
1 'polypeptide(L)'
;MYFAKAKLRAKANMAIYHFSVKAISRGKGQSAIAAAAYRSGEKLVCDFYGKEQDYTKKSGVEHTQIYAPENTHPDLLNRQNLWNAVEKSERRKDALLAREFEIAFPQELSQEQRQALLSDLCQDIVKRHGVIVDAAIHAPHVSGGSDERNYHAHVMFTTRAINKNGTFEAKKYRDFSRDDGTKTVTEWRKNFADLVNVQLEAIGSKERVSHLSYEDLGNGLEATQHEGYEVTQQRRRYEAEQQKNEEDRDPEIIMPDVAQANDAIRQRNADRRSDRQEIKGLDQEIIASNALLSDLQRSKAKSDAEHAQQQQIALERKREQMAAQSLVDAHKRATDFHTAFDPNRPDKSLVTQYITDYALLARHGKQPQPPAPVEQPQPTWWQRMTGQQLPPPEQPPFFEIDAIKAIAQSIVEHEQEQAQQQKWQRL
;
A
#
# COMPACT_ATOMS: atom_id res chain seq x y z
N MET A 1 39.12 12.82 -27.58
CA MET A 1 38.44 13.55 -26.52
C MET A 1 37.54 12.54 -25.76
N TYR A 2 38.09 11.86 -24.76
CA TYR A 2 37.38 10.92 -23.93
C TYR A 2 36.92 11.64 -22.66
N PHE A 3 35.64 11.91 -22.55
CA PHE A 3 35.02 12.38 -21.30
C PHE A 3 34.95 11.21 -20.32
N ALA A 4 35.85 11.20 -19.36
CA ALA A 4 35.72 10.36 -18.18
C ALA A 4 34.50 10.85 -17.39
N LYS A 5 33.37 10.16 -17.49
CA LYS A 5 32.26 10.30 -16.56
C LYS A 5 32.72 9.79 -15.17
N ALA A 6 33.18 10.72 -14.35
CA ALA A 6 33.25 10.46 -12.91
C ALA A 6 31.85 10.13 -12.43
N LYS A 7 31.54 8.83 -12.26
CA LYS A 7 30.40 8.39 -11.46
C LYS A 7 30.65 8.84 -10.03
N LEU A 8 30.08 10.01 -9.64
CA LEU A 8 29.82 10.25 -8.22
C LEU A 8 28.94 9.08 -7.75
N ARG A 9 29.56 8.11 -7.08
CA ARG A 9 28.84 7.13 -6.30
C ARG A 9 28.15 7.91 -5.19
N ALA A 10 26.85 8.14 -5.35
CA ALA A 10 26.02 8.49 -4.21
C ALA A 10 26.23 7.37 -3.17
N LYS A 11 26.98 7.68 -2.11
CA LYS A 11 27.06 6.80 -0.95
C LYS A 11 25.60 6.61 -0.52
N ALA A 12 25.09 5.38 -0.60
CA ALA A 12 23.79 5.08 -0.08
C ALA A 12 23.79 5.46 1.40
N ASN A 13 23.16 6.58 1.71
CA ASN A 13 22.99 7.06 3.07
C ASN A 13 22.00 6.12 3.74
N MET A 14 22.51 5.19 4.52
CA MET A 14 21.69 4.36 5.39
C MET A 14 21.78 4.92 6.80
N ALA A 15 20.62 5.10 7.43
CA ALA A 15 20.54 5.40 8.84
C ALA A 15 21.33 4.35 9.63
N ILE A 16 22.26 4.82 10.44
CA ILE A 16 23.12 3.96 11.27
C ILE A 16 22.32 3.58 12.50
N TYR A 17 22.25 2.28 12.80
CA TYR A 17 21.75 1.78 14.08
C TYR A 17 22.90 1.13 14.87
N HIS A 18 23.15 1.65 16.05
CA HIS A 18 24.06 1.04 17.01
C HIS A 18 23.45 1.14 18.41
N PHE A 19 23.42 0.03 19.12
CA PHE A 19 22.99 -0.04 20.51
C PHE A 19 23.82 -1.09 21.24
N SER A 20 24.75 -0.64 22.06
CA SER A 20 25.54 -1.51 22.91
C SER A 20 25.24 -1.30 24.39
N VAL A 21 25.43 -2.34 25.19
CA VAL A 21 25.22 -2.32 26.64
C VAL A 21 26.54 -2.59 27.33
N LYS A 22 26.94 -1.66 28.17
CA LYS A 22 28.18 -1.74 28.95
C LYS A 22 27.88 -1.76 30.44
N ALA A 23 28.79 -2.35 31.18
CA ALA A 23 28.76 -2.39 32.64
C ALA A 23 29.99 -1.69 33.17
N ILE A 24 29.82 -0.68 34.03
CA ILE A 24 30.88 0.02 34.74
C ILE A 24 31.03 -0.68 36.08
N SER A 25 32.19 -1.35 36.28
CA SER A 25 32.44 -2.21 37.42
C SER A 25 33.75 -1.88 38.09
N ARG A 26 33.71 -1.77 39.41
CA ARG A 26 34.92 -1.57 40.25
C ARG A 26 35.90 -2.72 40.10
N GLY A 27 35.40 -3.96 39.96
CA GLY A 27 36.27 -5.13 39.73
C GLY A 27 37.07 -5.09 38.42
N LYS A 28 36.68 -4.25 37.49
CA LYS A 28 37.45 -3.96 36.26
C LYS A 28 38.34 -2.72 36.38
N GLY A 29 38.54 -2.20 37.61
CA GLY A 29 39.31 -0.98 37.82
C GLY A 29 38.61 0.31 37.35
N GLN A 30 37.32 0.27 37.12
CA GLN A 30 36.53 1.41 36.63
C GLN A 30 35.92 2.17 37.81
N SER A 31 35.73 3.47 37.63
CA SER A 31 35.02 4.37 38.56
C SER A 31 33.82 5.01 37.86
N ALA A 32 32.71 5.11 38.58
CA ALA A 32 31.50 5.79 38.05
C ALA A 32 31.77 7.30 37.88
N ILE A 33 32.50 7.93 38.78
CA ILE A 33 32.91 9.33 38.67
C ILE A 33 33.79 9.57 37.44
N ALA A 34 34.84 8.75 37.23
CA ALA A 34 35.72 8.88 36.09
C ALA A 34 34.94 8.69 34.76
N ALA A 35 34.01 7.74 34.76
CA ALA A 35 33.14 7.49 33.63
C ALA A 35 32.23 8.69 33.34
N ALA A 36 31.62 9.27 34.36
CA ALA A 36 30.74 10.45 34.22
C ALA A 36 31.52 11.69 33.76
N ALA A 37 32.68 11.98 34.42
CA ALA A 37 33.57 13.09 34.07
C ALA A 37 34.00 13.03 32.60
N TYR A 38 34.41 11.86 32.11
CA TYR A 38 34.80 11.65 30.73
C TYR A 38 33.66 11.92 29.74
N ARG A 39 32.44 11.48 30.08
CA ARG A 39 31.28 11.62 29.20
C ARG A 39 30.77 13.05 29.14
N SER A 40 30.71 13.72 30.30
CA SER A 40 30.25 15.10 30.38
C SER A 40 31.29 16.13 29.97
N GLY A 41 32.56 15.77 29.90
CA GLY A 41 33.66 16.73 29.70
C GLY A 41 33.89 17.64 30.94
N GLU A 42 33.52 17.16 32.11
CA GLU A 42 33.62 17.92 33.34
C GLU A 42 34.82 17.50 34.19
N LYS A 43 35.10 18.34 35.17
CA LYS A 43 36.06 18.05 36.23
C LYS A 43 35.28 17.58 37.46
N LEU A 44 35.47 16.32 37.86
CA LEU A 44 34.78 15.71 39.01
C LEU A 44 35.79 15.09 39.97
N VAL A 45 35.50 15.16 41.28
CA VAL A 45 36.31 14.54 42.32
C VAL A 45 35.67 13.25 42.77
N CYS A 46 36.46 12.17 42.77
CA CYS A 46 36.05 10.89 43.29
C CYS A 46 36.45 10.75 44.77
N ASP A 47 35.46 10.84 45.67
CA ASP A 47 35.70 10.72 47.12
C ASP A 47 36.22 9.34 47.50
N PHE A 48 35.79 8.28 46.81
CA PHE A 48 36.21 6.91 47.11
C PHE A 48 37.72 6.65 46.88
N TYR A 49 38.28 7.28 45.81
CA TYR A 49 39.71 7.13 45.49
C TYR A 49 40.56 8.35 45.86
N GLY A 50 39.95 9.46 46.32
CA GLY A 50 40.63 10.73 46.54
C GLY A 50 41.28 11.31 45.29
N LYS A 51 40.69 11.03 44.12
CA LYS A 51 41.25 11.43 42.80
C LYS A 51 40.33 12.39 42.07
N GLU A 52 40.94 13.42 41.52
CA GLU A 52 40.33 14.33 40.59
C GLU A 52 40.34 13.73 39.15
N GLN A 53 39.26 13.86 38.45
CA GLN A 53 39.06 13.45 37.05
C GLN A 53 38.73 14.71 36.23
N ASP A 54 39.71 15.22 35.50
CA ASP A 54 39.56 16.46 34.73
C ASP A 54 39.54 16.16 33.24
N TYR A 55 38.37 16.34 32.64
CA TYR A 55 38.13 16.19 31.22
C TYR A 55 37.63 17.49 30.57
N THR A 56 37.88 18.65 31.19
CA THR A 56 37.45 19.97 30.69
C THR A 56 38.07 20.34 29.36
N LYS A 57 39.19 19.73 28.99
CA LYS A 57 39.85 19.90 27.68
C LYS A 57 39.26 19.00 26.57
N LYS A 58 38.33 18.12 26.92
CA LYS A 58 37.67 17.25 25.93
C LYS A 58 36.78 18.05 25.05
N SER A 59 36.98 17.96 23.75
CA SER A 59 36.11 18.55 22.73
C SER A 59 35.01 17.56 22.30
N GLY A 60 33.99 18.08 21.63
CA GLY A 60 32.95 17.26 21.00
C GLY A 60 31.80 16.84 21.90
N VAL A 61 31.70 17.35 23.12
CA VAL A 61 30.51 17.16 23.96
C VAL A 61 29.45 18.19 23.53
N GLU A 62 28.38 17.71 22.89
CA GLU A 62 27.29 18.58 22.39
C GLU A 62 26.21 18.87 23.43
N HIS A 63 25.91 17.89 24.27
CA HIS A 63 24.81 17.97 25.24
C HIS A 63 25.06 17.05 26.41
N THR A 64 24.70 17.49 27.60
CA THR A 64 24.71 16.66 28.82
C THR A 64 23.48 16.97 29.67
N GLN A 65 22.83 15.94 30.19
CA GLN A 65 21.65 16.11 31.05
C GLN A 65 21.46 14.92 31.98
N ILE A 66 21.01 15.20 33.21
CA ILE A 66 20.55 14.23 34.19
C ILE A 66 19.02 14.16 34.14
N TYR A 67 18.49 12.94 34.02
CA TYR A 67 17.08 12.62 34.08
C TYR A 67 16.80 11.78 35.32
N ALA A 68 15.76 12.09 36.06
CA ALA A 68 15.51 11.43 37.33
C ALA A 68 14.00 11.35 37.63
N PRO A 69 13.56 10.45 38.52
CA PRO A 69 12.21 10.48 39.06
C PRO A 69 11.89 11.81 39.74
N GLU A 70 10.67 12.27 39.67
CA GLU A 70 10.24 13.59 40.19
C GLU A 70 10.57 13.78 41.70
N ASN A 71 10.50 12.72 42.47
CA ASN A 71 10.78 12.75 43.93
C ASN A 71 12.27 12.61 44.29
N THR A 72 13.18 12.68 43.29
CA THR A 72 14.62 12.55 43.57
C THR A 72 15.16 13.70 44.44
N HIS A 73 15.95 13.35 45.44
CA HIS A 73 16.59 14.35 46.31
C HIS A 73 17.47 15.30 45.46
N PRO A 74 17.40 16.63 45.65
CA PRO A 74 18.13 17.61 44.84
C PRO A 74 19.62 17.38 44.71
N ASP A 75 20.27 16.90 45.78
CA ASP A 75 21.70 16.59 45.75
C ASP A 75 22.08 15.54 44.71
N LEU A 76 21.17 14.59 44.40
CA LEU A 76 21.39 13.57 43.39
C LEU A 76 21.19 14.08 41.98
N LEU A 77 20.76 15.30 41.80
CA LEU A 77 20.69 15.98 40.48
C LEU A 77 21.99 16.67 40.11
N ASN A 78 22.95 16.75 41.08
CA ASN A 78 24.32 17.17 40.79
C ASN A 78 25.18 15.96 40.42
N ARG A 79 25.86 16.00 39.30
CA ARG A 79 26.62 14.85 38.71
C ARG A 79 27.65 14.31 39.65
N GLN A 80 28.47 15.18 40.30
CA GLN A 80 29.48 14.75 41.23
C GLN A 80 28.88 14.06 42.47
N ASN A 81 27.85 14.65 43.05
CA ASN A 81 27.17 14.09 44.21
C ASN A 81 26.49 12.75 43.87
N LEU A 82 25.81 12.69 42.73
CA LEU A 82 25.15 11.47 42.24
C LEU A 82 26.14 10.29 42.20
N TRP A 83 27.24 10.47 41.48
CA TRP A 83 28.15 9.34 41.25
C TRP A 83 29.01 9.03 42.47
N ASN A 84 29.32 9.99 43.34
CA ASN A 84 29.90 9.71 44.64
C ASN A 84 28.93 8.96 45.57
N ALA A 85 27.65 9.29 45.56
CA ALA A 85 26.62 8.56 46.28
C ALA A 85 26.49 7.11 45.77
N VAL A 86 26.60 6.86 44.47
CA VAL A 86 26.66 5.53 43.90
C VAL A 86 27.88 4.77 44.36
N GLU A 87 29.09 5.36 44.27
CA GLU A 87 30.33 4.74 44.72
C GLU A 87 30.26 4.35 46.21
N LYS A 88 29.69 5.23 47.06
CA LYS A 88 29.51 5.01 48.50
C LYS A 88 28.48 3.92 48.78
N SER A 89 27.41 3.82 47.99
CA SER A 89 26.35 2.82 48.19
C SER A 89 26.81 1.40 47.87
N GLU A 90 27.83 1.25 47.01
CA GLU A 90 28.36 -0.02 46.53
C GLU A 90 29.62 -0.47 47.28
N ARG A 91 29.44 -1.33 48.28
CA ARG A 91 30.53 -1.71 49.22
C ARG A 91 31.50 -2.76 48.70
N ARG A 92 31.09 -3.58 47.72
CA ARG A 92 31.91 -4.73 47.26
C ARG A 92 33.07 -4.26 46.37
N LYS A 93 34.18 -4.99 46.42
CA LYS A 93 35.36 -4.74 45.57
C LYS A 93 35.09 -4.98 44.07
N ASP A 94 34.13 -5.84 43.75
CA ASP A 94 33.69 -6.19 42.39
C ASP A 94 32.36 -5.56 41.99
N ALA A 95 31.95 -4.53 42.74
CA ALA A 95 30.62 -3.94 42.56
C ALA A 95 30.38 -3.42 41.14
N LEU A 96 29.21 -3.73 40.59
CA LEU A 96 28.66 -3.05 39.44
C LEU A 96 28.16 -1.66 39.89
N LEU A 97 28.76 -0.60 39.37
CA LEU A 97 28.51 0.79 39.74
C LEU A 97 27.41 1.43 38.88
N ALA A 98 27.49 1.22 37.57
CA ALA A 98 26.53 1.75 36.65
C ALA A 98 26.33 0.80 35.45
N ARG A 99 25.25 1.00 34.72
CA ARG A 99 25.06 0.47 33.39
C ARG A 99 25.06 1.62 32.38
N GLU A 100 25.37 1.30 31.17
CA GLU A 100 25.41 2.28 30.09
C GLU A 100 24.87 1.68 28.82
N PHE A 101 24.01 2.45 28.14
CA PHE A 101 23.74 2.25 26.74
C PHE A 101 24.62 3.22 25.95
N GLU A 102 25.28 2.72 24.93
CA GLU A 102 25.97 3.52 23.93
C GLU A 102 25.20 3.36 22.62
N ILE A 103 24.70 4.47 22.13
CA ILE A 103 23.80 4.53 20.97
C ILE A 103 24.38 5.45 19.91
N ALA A 104 24.15 5.15 18.62
CA ALA A 104 24.48 6.05 17.53
C ALA A 104 23.22 6.68 16.97
N PHE A 105 23.32 7.95 16.60
CA PHE A 105 22.24 8.68 15.95
C PHE A 105 22.38 8.61 14.43
N PRO A 106 21.25 8.55 13.68
CA PRO A 106 21.26 8.82 12.25
C PRO A 106 21.86 10.21 11.95
N GLN A 107 22.69 10.28 10.92
CA GLN A 107 23.31 11.55 10.51
C GLN A 107 22.28 12.58 10.00
N GLU A 108 21.12 12.11 9.59
CA GLU A 108 20.01 12.90 9.08
C GLU A 108 19.37 13.79 10.15
N LEU A 109 19.56 13.46 11.43
CA LEU A 109 18.97 14.20 12.54
C LEU A 109 19.76 15.46 12.86
N SER A 110 19.04 16.58 13.05
CA SER A 110 19.64 17.81 13.61
C SER A 110 20.06 17.63 15.06
N GLN A 111 20.78 18.61 15.61
CA GLN A 111 21.18 18.59 17.02
C GLN A 111 19.96 18.54 17.93
N GLU A 112 18.95 19.35 17.67
CA GLU A 112 17.71 19.40 18.45
C GLU A 112 16.95 18.07 18.40
N GLN A 113 16.93 17.42 17.24
CA GLN A 113 16.28 16.11 17.06
C GLN A 113 17.04 15.01 17.80
N ARG A 114 18.39 15.05 17.79
CA ARG A 114 19.20 14.13 18.61
C ARG A 114 18.95 14.30 20.11
N GLN A 115 18.82 15.56 20.57
CA GLN A 115 18.51 15.87 21.97
C GLN A 115 17.10 15.40 22.34
N ALA A 116 16.10 15.60 21.49
CA ALA A 116 14.74 15.13 21.71
C ALA A 116 14.69 13.61 21.81
N LEU A 117 15.29 12.90 20.83
CA LEU A 117 15.37 11.45 20.83
C LEU A 117 16.07 10.90 22.08
N LEU A 118 17.17 11.53 22.51
CA LEU A 118 17.87 11.16 23.74
C LEU A 118 17.00 11.37 24.97
N SER A 119 16.30 12.50 25.03
CA SER A 119 15.39 12.82 26.13
C SER A 119 14.26 11.78 26.26
N ASP A 120 13.63 11.41 25.15
CA ASP A 120 12.56 10.41 25.14
C ASP A 120 13.09 9.05 25.66
N LEU A 121 14.24 8.58 25.16
CA LEU A 121 14.87 7.35 25.63
C LEU A 121 15.19 7.40 27.12
N CYS A 122 15.79 8.51 27.60
CA CYS A 122 16.17 8.66 29.00
C CYS A 122 14.96 8.71 29.93
N GLN A 123 13.91 9.41 29.55
CA GLN A 123 12.66 9.45 30.30
C GLN A 123 11.97 8.09 30.36
N ASP A 124 11.99 7.31 29.28
CA ASP A 124 11.49 5.94 29.28
C ASP A 124 12.29 5.05 30.25
N ILE A 125 13.62 5.21 30.31
CA ILE A 125 14.45 4.46 31.26
C ILE A 125 14.12 4.85 32.71
N VAL A 126 13.99 6.14 32.98
CA VAL A 126 13.57 6.66 34.29
C VAL A 126 12.21 6.10 34.69
N LYS A 127 11.23 6.20 33.81
CA LYS A 127 9.87 5.74 34.06
C LYS A 127 9.79 4.24 34.30
N ARG A 128 10.52 3.45 33.51
CA ARG A 128 10.47 1.99 33.59
C ARG A 128 11.20 1.42 34.82
N HIS A 129 12.36 1.97 35.12
CA HIS A 129 13.25 1.38 36.12
C HIS A 129 13.36 2.19 37.44
N GLY A 130 12.81 3.41 37.46
CA GLY A 130 12.89 4.31 38.63
C GLY A 130 14.31 4.77 38.96
N VAL A 131 15.23 4.72 37.99
CA VAL A 131 16.66 5.04 38.15
C VAL A 131 16.96 6.48 37.73
N ILE A 132 18.16 6.98 38.13
CA ILE A 132 18.68 8.23 37.58
C ILE A 132 19.54 7.91 36.37
N VAL A 133 19.36 8.70 35.32
CA VAL A 133 20.08 8.58 34.05
C VAL A 133 20.92 9.84 33.85
N ASP A 134 22.20 9.66 33.55
CA ASP A 134 23.16 10.73 33.20
C ASP A 134 23.60 10.50 31.75
N ALA A 135 23.18 11.34 30.86
CA ALA A 135 23.36 11.18 29.42
C ALA A 135 24.21 12.30 28.82
N ALA A 136 25.02 11.94 27.84
CA ALA A 136 25.86 12.87 27.08
C ALA A 136 25.83 12.54 25.59
N ILE A 137 25.66 13.53 24.71
CA ILE A 137 25.82 13.42 23.27
C ILE A 137 27.22 13.88 22.89
N HIS A 138 27.89 13.08 22.08
CA HIS A 138 29.20 13.41 21.52
C HIS A 138 29.12 13.57 20.00
N ALA A 139 29.69 14.67 19.51
CA ALA A 139 29.99 14.84 18.10
C ALA A 139 31.15 13.96 17.64
N PRO A 140 31.26 13.64 16.37
CA PRO A 140 32.39 12.90 15.81
C PRO A 140 33.71 13.61 16.04
N HIS A 141 34.73 12.89 16.54
CA HIS A 141 36.11 13.40 16.65
C HIS A 141 36.87 13.09 15.35
N VAL A 142 36.57 13.86 14.29
CA VAL A 142 37.10 13.64 12.93
C VAL A 142 38.63 13.71 12.90
N SER A 143 39.28 14.66 13.61
CA SER A 143 40.75 14.77 13.70
C SER A 143 41.38 13.57 14.40
N GLY A 144 40.65 12.91 15.31
CA GLY A 144 41.05 11.63 15.94
C GLY A 144 40.66 10.41 15.09
N GLY A 145 40.12 10.64 13.93
CA GLY A 145 39.79 9.59 12.99
C GLY A 145 38.41 8.95 13.15
N SER A 146 37.47 9.56 13.84
CA SER A 146 36.06 9.11 13.77
C SER A 146 35.44 9.41 12.43
N ASP A 147 34.48 8.57 11.98
CA ASP A 147 33.61 8.91 10.86
C ASP A 147 32.83 10.20 11.19
N GLU A 148 32.77 11.14 10.28
CA GLU A 148 32.06 12.44 10.45
C GLU A 148 30.56 12.26 10.78
N ARG A 149 30.00 11.07 10.53
CA ARG A 149 28.61 10.72 10.77
C ARG A 149 28.38 10.11 12.16
N ASN A 150 29.44 9.86 12.94
CA ASN A 150 29.40 9.11 14.20
C ASN A 150 28.93 9.98 15.37
N TYR A 151 27.74 10.59 15.26
CA TYR A 151 27.06 11.17 16.40
C TYR A 151 26.56 10.06 17.31
N HIS A 152 26.94 10.08 18.58
CA HIS A 152 26.58 9.03 19.52
C HIS A 152 26.30 9.58 20.90
N ALA A 153 25.54 8.82 21.69
CA ALA A 153 25.30 9.17 23.06
C ALA A 153 25.73 8.04 24.00
N HIS A 154 26.22 8.48 25.17
CA HIS A 154 26.44 7.66 26.35
C HIS A 154 25.30 7.90 27.32
N VAL A 155 24.52 6.87 27.60
CA VAL A 155 23.37 6.89 28.50
C VAL A 155 23.72 6.05 29.73
N MET A 156 24.33 6.68 30.73
CA MET A 156 24.78 6.03 31.96
C MET A 156 23.66 6.10 33.01
N PHE A 157 23.34 5.01 33.67
CA PHE A 157 22.27 4.99 34.67
C PHE A 157 22.60 4.16 35.91
N THR A 158 21.97 4.53 37.03
CA THR A 158 22.22 3.93 38.33
C THR A 158 21.71 2.47 38.38
N THR A 159 22.32 1.65 39.24
CA THR A 159 21.92 0.25 39.45
C THR A 159 20.84 0.09 40.52
N ARG A 160 20.46 1.19 41.19
CA ARG A 160 19.40 1.26 42.18
C ARG A 160 18.37 2.27 41.77
N ALA A 161 17.12 1.94 41.98
CA ALA A 161 16.00 2.85 41.80
C ALA A 161 15.96 3.89 42.94
N ILE A 162 15.20 4.94 42.73
CA ILE A 162 14.92 5.96 43.77
C ILE A 162 13.69 5.52 44.55
N ASN A 163 13.82 5.51 45.88
CA ASN A 163 12.74 5.20 46.82
C ASN A 163 11.80 6.41 47.04
N LYS A 164 10.76 6.20 47.84
CA LYS A 164 9.78 7.26 48.15
C LYS A 164 10.36 8.48 48.87
N ASN A 165 11.52 8.33 49.52
CA ASN A 165 12.23 9.43 50.23
C ASN A 165 13.21 10.18 49.32
N GLY A 166 13.24 9.88 48.02
CA GLY A 166 14.13 10.52 47.06
C GLY A 166 15.57 10.03 47.06
N THR A 167 15.88 8.94 47.76
CA THR A 167 17.21 8.35 47.88
C THR A 167 17.26 6.96 47.22
N PHE A 168 18.43 6.37 47.13
CA PHE A 168 18.57 5.04 46.52
C PHE A 168 17.88 3.94 47.34
N GLU A 169 17.20 3.02 46.61
CA GLU A 169 16.70 1.76 47.19
C GLU A 169 17.86 0.95 47.80
N ALA A 170 17.54 0.16 48.85
CA ALA A 170 18.52 -0.69 49.52
C ALA A 170 19.04 -1.81 48.60
N LYS A 171 18.26 -2.25 47.63
CA LYS A 171 18.62 -3.32 46.70
C LYS A 171 18.68 -2.78 45.25
N LYS A 172 19.55 -3.43 44.46
CA LYS A 172 19.56 -3.17 42.99
C LYS A 172 18.27 -3.72 42.36
N TYR A 173 17.77 -3.00 41.39
CA TYR A 173 16.68 -3.54 40.57
C TYR A 173 17.19 -4.70 39.70
N ARG A 174 16.30 -5.63 39.32
CA ARG A 174 16.68 -6.91 38.76
C ARG A 174 16.45 -7.10 37.28
N ASP A 175 15.86 -6.12 36.60
CA ASP A 175 15.50 -6.22 35.18
C ASP A 175 16.65 -6.57 34.24
N PHE A 176 17.89 -6.25 34.67
CA PHE A 176 19.14 -6.64 33.99
C PHE A 176 19.89 -7.77 34.73
N SER A 177 19.17 -8.57 35.50
CA SER A 177 19.74 -9.76 36.13
C SER A 177 20.11 -10.82 35.09
N ARG A 178 20.77 -11.91 35.54
CA ARG A 178 21.18 -12.99 34.65
C ARG A 178 19.97 -13.60 33.91
N ASP A 179 18.82 -13.70 34.56
CA ASP A 179 17.62 -14.37 34.03
C ASP A 179 16.84 -13.49 33.08
N ASP A 180 16.68 -12.18 33.38
CA ASP A 180 15.85 -11.24 32.64
C ASP A 180 16.63 -10.30 31.71
N GLY A 181 17.94 -10.20 31.93
CA GLY A 181 18.76 -9.16 31.30
C GLY A 181 18.76 -9.21 29.76
N THR A 182 18.80 -10.41 29.18
CA THR A 182 18.80 -10.55 27.73
C THR A 182 17.48 -10.05 27.14
N LYS A 183 16.35 -10.41 27.73
CA LYS A 183 15.02 -9.93 27.33
C LYS A 183 14.92 -8.41 27.45
N THR A 184 15.30 -7.87 28.61
CA THR A 184 15.29 -6.42 28.87
C THR A 184 16.14 -5.66 27.86
N VAL A 185 17.34 -6.14 27.53
CA VAL A 185 18.20 -5.51 26.52
C VAL A 185 17.59 -5.57 25.14
N THR A 186 16.97 -6.70 24.76
CA THR A 186 16.28 -6.82 23.46
C THR A 186 15.11 -5.84 23.35
N GLU A 187 14.34 -5.69 24.43
CA GLU A 187 13.25 -4.72 24.49
C GLU A 187 13.75 -3.28 24.35
N TRP A 188 14.86 -2.91 25.00
CA TRP A 188 15.48 -1.58 24.86
C TRP A 188 16.05 -1.33 23.47
N ARG A 189 16.63 -2.34 22.83
CA ARG A 189 17.06 -2.25 21.43
C ARG A 189 15.90 -1.96 20.51
N LYS A 190 14.77 -2.65 20.73
CA LYS A 190 13.54 -2.41 19.97
C LYS A 190 12.98 -1.01 20.21
N ASN A 191 12.86 -0.61 21.48
CA ASN A 191 12.37 0.73 21.85
C ASN A 191 13.21 1.83 21.17
N PHE A 192 14.54 1.74 21.24
CA PHE A 192 15.41 2.71 20.57
C PHE A 192 15.25 2.72 19.05
N ALA A 193 15.13 1.56 18.41
CA ALA A 193 14.87 1.50 16.97
C ALA A 193 13.52 2.15 16.60
N ASP A 194 12.50 1.93 17.41
CA ASP A 194 11.17 2.54 17.21
C ASP A 194 11.25 4.07 17.36
N LEU A 195 11.92 4.59 18.39
CA LEU A 195 12.14 6.03 18.59
C LEU A 195 12.90 6.66 17.41
N VAL A 196 13.97 6.03 16.94
CA VAL A 196 14.71 6.48 15.75
C VAL A 196 13.82 6.54 14.52
N ASN A 197 13.01 5.51 14.30
CA ASN A 197 12.12 5.45 13.14
C ASN A 197 11.03 6.54 13.16
N VAL A 198 10.52 6.87 14.35
CA VAL A 198 9.57 8.01 14.52
C VAL A 198 10.24 9.33 14.11
N GLN A 199 11.49 9.57 14.52
CA GLN A 199 12.22 10.78 14.16
C GLN A 199 12.55 10.83 12.65
N LEU A 200 12.97 9.70 12.06
CA LEU A 200 13.23 9.60 10.62
C LEU A 200 11.96 9.87 9.80
N GLU A 201 10.81 9.37 10.25
CA GLU A 201 9.53 9.63 9.62
C GLU A 201 9.14 11.11 9.70
N ALA A 202 9.31 11.73 10.86
CA ALA A 202 9.00 13.15 11.09
C ALA A 202 9.78 14.09 10.15
N ILE A 203 10.99 13.72 9.73
CA ILE A 203 11.79 14.47 8.75
C ILE A 203 11.55 14.05 7.29
N GLY A 204 10.60 13.14 7.04
CA GLY A 204 10.30 12.64 5.71
C GLY A 204 11.36 11.70 5.12
N SER A 205 12.26 11.16 5.94
CA SER A 205 13.23 10.17 5.49
C SER A 205 12.54 8.84 5.15
N LYS A 206 12.99 8.20 4.07
CA LYS A 206 12.57 6.85 3.68
C LYS A 206 13.36 5.75 4.39
N GLU A 207 14.46 6.12 5.03
CA GLU A 207 15.30 5.18 5.76
C GLU A 207 14.62 4.68 7.02
N ARG A 208 14.86 3.43 7.36
CA ARG A 208 14.39 2.82 8.61
C ARG A 208 15.49 1.96 9.19
N VAL A 209 15.54 1.90 10.53
CA VAL A 209 16.45 1.04 11.28
C VAL A 209 15.70 -0.12 11.91
N SER A 210 16.40 -1.21 12.18
CA SER A 210 15.88 -2.37 12.90
C SER A 210 16.84 -2.80 14.00
N HIS A 211 16.30 -3.26 15.11
CA HIS A 211 17.05 -3.88 16.20
C HIS A 211 17.41 -5.34 15.93
N LEU A 212 16.81 -5.95 14.91
CA LEU A 212 17.05 -7.33 14.51
C LEU A 212 18.32 -7.45 13.67
N SER A 213 18.99 -8.60 13.77
CA SER A 213 20.07 -8.94 12.87
C SER A 213 19.57 -9.10 11.42
N TYR A 214 20.48 -9.03 10.45
CA TYR A 214 20.10 -9.28 9.05
C TYR A 214 19.59 -10.72 8.83
N GLU A 215 20.09 -11.66 9.62
CA GLU A 215 19.62 -13.05 9.64
C GLU A 215 18.17 -13.15 10.13
N ASP A 216 17.86 -12.53 11.28
CA ASP A 216 16.50 -12.50 11.84
C ASP A 216 15.49 -11.78 10.92
N LEU A 217 15.97 -10.78 10.18
CA LEU A 217 15.15 -10.07 9.18
C LEU A 217 14.88 -10.91 7.93
N GLY A 218 15.59 -12.00 7.71
CA GLY A 218 15.46 -12.83 6.51
C GLY A 218 15.72 -12.07 5.21
N ASN A 219 16.45 -10.95 5.30
CA ASN A 219 16.62 -10.05 4.16
C ASN A 219 17.84 -10.38 3.30
N GLY A 220 18.50 -11.52 3.51
CA GLY A 220 19.67 -11.99 2.77
C GLY A 220 20.88 -11.06 2.78
N LEU A 221 20.87 -10.00 3.60
CA LEU A 221 22.05 -9.16 3.81
C LEU A 221 23.02 -9.82 4.79
N GLU A 222 24.30 -9.52 4.62
CA GLU A 222 25.36 -10.07 5.42
C GLU A 222 25.83 -9.04 6.46
N ALA A 223 26.12 -9.49 7.69
CA ALA A 223 26.69 -8.62 8.72
C ALA A 223 28.19 -8.42 8.49
N THR A 224 28.68 -7.19 8.67
CA THR A 224 30.10 -6.90 8.72
C THR A 224 30.66 -7.23 10.11
N GLN A 225 31.95 -7.53 10.20
CA GLN A 225 32.66 -7.68 11.45
C GLN A 225 33.12 -6.33 11.99
N HIS A 226 33.10 -6.16 13.31
CA HIS A 226 33.64 -4.97 13.95
C HIS A 226 35.16 -4.85 13.74
N GLU A 227 35.59 -3.79 13.08
CA GLU A 227 37.03 -3.62 12.74
C GLU A 227 37.88 -3.25 13.94
N GLY A 228 37.32 -2.62 14.96
CA GLY A 228 38.08 -2.13 16.10
C GLY A 228 39.06 -0.99 15.74
N TYR A 229 39.74 -0.46 16.73
CA TYR A 229 40.62 0.69 16.53
C TYR A 229 41.83 0.37 15.63
N GLU A 230 42.53 -0.73 15.88
CA GLU A 230 43.74 -1.10 15.15
C GLU A 230 43.49 -1.32 13.65
N VAL A 231 42.49 -2.14 13.31
CA VAL A 231 42.13 -2.40 11.93
C VAL A 231 41.66 -1.12 11.23
N THR A 232 40.90 -0.26 11.92
CA THR A 232 40.48 1.04 11.37
C THR A 232 41.66 1.94 11.08
N GLN A 233 42.70 1.98 11.94
CA GLN A 233 43.91 2.77 11.69
C GLN A 233 44.71 2.22 10.50
N GLN A 234 44.85 0.88 10.42
CA GLN A 234 45.55 0.24 9.30
C GLN A 234 44.79 0.51 7.95
N ARG A 235 43.48 0.39 7.97
CA ARG A 235 42.64 0.75 6.79
C ARG A 235 42.90 2.18 6.32
N ARG A 236 42.94 3.14 7.25
CA ARG A 236 43.21 4.54 6.93
C ARG A 236 44.60 4.78 6.35
N ARG A 237 45.61 4.09 6.92
CA ARG A 237 46.98 4.13 6.35
C ARG A 237 46.96 3.61 4.92
N TYR A 238 46.30 2.49 4.69
CA TYR A 238 46.15 1.94 3.35
C TYR A 238 45.39 2.90 2.39
N GLU A 239 44.27 3.47 2.82
CA GLU A 239 43.50 4.42 2.02
C GLU A 239 44.30 5.68 1.68
N ALA A 240 45.08 6.20 2.63
CA ALA A 240 45.99 7.33 2.41
C ALA A 240 47.10 6.95 1.42
N GLU A 241 47.63 5.74 1.52
CA GLU A 241 48.66 5.23 0.60
C GLU A 241 48.14 5.13 -0.82
N GLN A 242 46.89 4.70 -1.00
CA GLN A 242 46.23 4.61 -2.31
C GLN A 242 45.99 5.97 -3.00
N GLN A 243 46.06 7.08 -2.23
CA GLN A 243 45.92 8.43 -2.78
C GLN A 243 47.27 8.96 -3.35
N LYS A 244 48.39 8.31 -3.06
CA LYS A 244 49.70 8.65 -3.67
C LYS A 244 49.80 8.14 -5.10
N ASN A 245 50.74 8.69 -5.87
CA ASN A 245 51.10 8.11 -7.16
C ASN A 245 51.55 6.67 -7.01
N GLU A 246 51.31 5.82 -7.98
CA GLU A 246 51.60 4.40 -7.92
C GLU A 246 53.08 4.10 -7.60
N GLU A 247 53.98 4.91 -8.12
CA GLU A 247 55.44 4.84 -7.93
C GLU A 247 55.89 5.20 -6.49
N ASP A 248 55.06 5.99 -5.77
CA ASP A 248 55.37 6.46 -4.40
C ASP A 248 54.71 5.61 -3.32
N ARG A 249 54.00 4.55 -3.68
CA ARG A 249 53.29 3.70 -2.72
C ARG A 249 54.20 2.70 -2.03
N ASP A 250 54.02 2.59 -0.74
CA ASP A 250 54.66 1.56 0.07
C ASP A 250 53.95 0.23 -0.07
N PRO A 251 54.59 -0.81 -0.70
CA PRO A 251 53.95 -2.11 -0.93
C PRO A 251 53.70 -2.92 0.35
N GLU A 252 54.34 -2.53 1.48
CA GLU A 252 54.12 -3.20 2.76
C GLU A 252 52.82 -2.74 3.46
N ILE A 253 52.24 -1.62 3.02
CA ILE A 253 50.95 -1.13 3.56
C ILE A 253 49.82 -1.81 2.82
N ILE A 254 49.32 -2.88 3.40
CA ILE A 254 48.23 -3.69 2.85
C ILE A 254 46.91 -3.41 3.60
N MET A 255 45.81 -3.63 2.88
CA MET A 255 44.47 -3.60 3.47
C MET A 255 44.32 -4.77 4.46
N PRO A 256 43.88 -4.53 5.70
CA PRO A 256 43.63 -5.62 6.63
C PRO A 256 42.55 -6.59 6.13
N ASP A 257 42.74 -7.89 6.33
CA ASP A 257 41.81 -8.93 5.84
C ASP A 257 40.37 -8.69 6.29
N VAL A 258 40.15 -8.31 7.55
CA VAL A 258 38.80 -7.99 8.08
C VAL A 258 38.22 -6.79 7.37
N ALA A 259 39.01 -5.77 7.07
CA ALA A 259 38.57 -4.60 6.32
C ALA A 259 38.20 -4.95 4.89
N GLN A 260 39.02 -5.76 4.23
CA GLN A 260 38.76 -6.25 2.87
C GLN A 260 37.49 -7.12 2.80
N ALA A 261 37.33 -8.05 3.76
CA ALA A 261 36.13 -8.87 3.86
C ALA A 261 34.86 -8.02 4.06
N ASN A 262 34.95 -7.01 4.94
CA ASN A 262 33.85 -6.08 5.18
C ASN A 262 33.49 -5.28 3.93
N ASP A 263 34.45 -4.85 3.13
CA ASP A 263 34.19 -4.12 1.90
C ASP A 263 33.51 -5.01 0.84
N ALA A 264 33.94 -6.27 0.74
CA ALA A 264 33.27 -7.26 -0.10
C ALA A 264 31.81 -7.49 0.34
N ILE A 265 31.56 -7.59 1.66
CA ILE A 265 30.21 -7.72 2.22
C ILE A 265 29.37 -6.46 1.90
N ARG A 266 29.96 -5.26 2.10
CA ARG A 266 29.26 -3.99 1.79
C ARG A 266 28.86 -3.91 0.31
N GLN A 267 29.76 -4.35 -0.59
CA GLN A 267 29.48 -4.38 -2.02
C GLN A 267 28.33 -5.36 -2.34
N ARG A 268 28.40 -6.61 -1.88
CA ARG A 268 27.32 -7.58 -2.07
C ARG A 268 25.98 -7.10 -1.52
N ASN A 269 25.99 -6.46 -0.35
CA ASN A 269 24.78 -5.89 0.22
C ASN A 269 24.25 -4.71 -0.59
N ALA A 270 25.11 -3.89 -1.19
CA ALA A 270 24.70 -2.80 -2.08
C ALA A 270 24.06 -3.35 -3.35
N ASP A 271 24.65 -4.36 -3.96
CA ASP A 271 24.12 -5.02 -5.15
C ASP A 271 22.73 -5.63 -4.87
N ARG A 272 22.59 -6.40 -3.78
CA ARG A 272 21.29 -6.98 -3.36
C ARG A 272 20.21 -5.93 -3.08
N ARG A 273 20.58 -4.74 -2.60
CA ARG A 273 19.62 -3.63 -2.41
C ARG A 273 19.20 -3.02 -3.72
N SER A 274 20.15 -2.84 -4.64
CA SER A 274 19.88 -2.36 -5.99
C SER A 274 18.90 -3.29 -6.72
N ASP A 275 19.18 -4.58 -6.70
CA ASP A 275 18.32 -5.60 -7.31
C ASP A 275 16.90 -5.57 -6.74
N ARG A 276 16.77 -5.38 -5.43
CA ARG A 276 15.45 -5.26 -4.79
C ARG A 276 14.70 -3.99 -5.17
N GLN A 277 15.40 -2.88 -5.34
CA GLN A 277 14.76 -1.63 -5.80
C GLN A 277 14.27 -1.79 -7.23
N GLU A 278 15.06 -2.45 -8.07
CA GLU A 278 14.68 -2.78 -9.44
C GLU A 278 13.45 -3.70 -9.48
N ILE A 279 13.47 -4.80 -8.70
CA ILE A 279 12.31 -5.71 -8.57
C ILE A 279 11.06 -4.96 -8.12
N LYS A 280 11.16 -4.09 -7.11
CA LYS A 280 10.01 -3.29 -6.67
C LYS A 280 9.50 -2.34 -7.75
N GLY A 281 10.40 -1.77 -8.56
CA GLY A 281 10.02 -0.94 -9.71
C GLY A 281 9.25 -1.76 -10.74
N LEU A 282 9.76 -2.93 -11.10
CA LEU A 282 9.11 -3.86 -12.03
C LEU A 282 7.75 -4.33 -11.51
N ASP A 283 7.63 -4.65 -10.22
CA ASP A 283 6.35 -5.03 -9.60
C ASP A 283 5.30 -3.91 -9.74
N GLN A 284 5.70 -2.64 -9.54
CA GLN A 284 4.81 -1.49 -9.71
C GLN A 284 4.38 -1.32 -11.17
N GLU A 285 5.29 -1.52 -12.13
CA GLU A 285 4.98 -1.49 -13.55
C GLU A 285 4.03 -2.62 -13.96
N ILE A 286 4.21 -3.82 -13.42
CA ILE A 286 3.31 -4.96 -13.62
C ILE A 286 1.92 -4.65 -13.09
N ILE A 287 1.81 -4.09 -11.87
CA ILE A 287 0.52 -3.71 -11.27
C ILE A 287 -0.18 -2.66 -12.14
N ALA A 288 0.53 -1.62 -12.59
CA ALA A 288 -0.01 -0.58 -13.46
C ALA A 288 -0.47 -1.14 -14.81
N SER A 289 0.32 -2.03 -15.42
CA SER A 289 0.00 -2.68 -16.68
C SER A 289 -1.23 -3.58 -16.57
N ASN A 290 -1.36 -4.34 -15.48
CA ASN A 290 -2.53 -5.18 -15.21
C ASN A 290 -3.81 -4.35 -14.99
N ALA A 291 -3.71 -3.20 -14.33
CA ALA A 291 -4.82 -2.27 -14.18
C ALA A 291 -5.29 -1.74 -15.55
N LEU A 292 -4.37 -1.31 -16.40
CA LEU A 292 -4.66 -0.84 -17.75
C LEU A 292 -5.31 -1.94 -18.61
N LEU A 293 -4.80 -3.17 -18.53
CA LEU A 293 -5.36 -4.32 -19.23
C LEU A 293 -6.79 -4.60 -18.79
N SER A 294 -7.08 -4.52 -17.49
CA SER A 294 -8.42 -4.68 -16.94
C SER A 294 -9.39 -3.62 -17.47
N ASP A 295 -8.96 -2.36 -17.55
CA ASP A 295 -9.78 -1.26 -18.08
C ASP A 295 -10.05 -1.41 -19.58
N LEU A 296 -9.05 -1.86 -20.35
CA LEU A 296 -9.21 -2.18 -21.76
C LEU A 296 -10.20 -3.33 -21.98
N GLN A 297 -10.13 -4.38 -21.16
CA GLN A 297 -11.07 -5.50 -21.22
C GLN A 297 -12.51 -5.05 -20.91
N ARG A 298 -12.69 -4.20 -19.90
CA ARG A 298 -14.01 -3.62 -19.57
C ARG A 298 -14.56 -2.76 -20.71
N SER A 299 -13.71 -1.91 -21.29
CA SER A 299 -14.08 -1.05 -22.41
C SER A 299 -14.48 -1.88 -23.63
N LYS A 300 -13.73 -2.94 -23.95
CA LYS A 300 -14.07 -3.86 -25.03
C LYS A 300 -15.38 -4.58 -24.76
N ALA A 301 -15.58 -5.14 -23.58
CA ALA A 301 -16.84 -5.80 -23.22
C ALA A 301 -18.05 -4.87 -23.33
N LYS A 302 -17.89 -3.58 -22.94
CA LYS A 302 -18.95 -2.58 -23.11
C LYS A 302 -19.24 -2.32 -24.59
N SER A 303 -18.23 -2.15 -25.42
CA SER A 303 -18.37 -1.95 -26.86
C SER A 303 -19.07 -3.16 -27.55
N ASP A 304 -18.64 -4.38 -27.18
CA ASP A 304 -19.23 -5.62 -27.71
C ASP A 304 -20.71 -5.75 -27.30
N ALA A 305 -21.05 -5.37 -26.05
CA ALA A 305 -22.45 -5.37 -25.59
C ALA A 305 -23.32 -4.30 -26.32
N GLU A 306 -22.78 -3.10 -26.55
CA GLU A 306 -23.46 -2.04 -27.32
C GLU A 306 -23.69 -2.48 -28.78
N HIS A 307 -22.72 -3.12 -29.41
CA HIS A 307 -22.86 -3.71 -30.75
C HIS A 307 -23.93 -4.80 -30.80
N ALA A 308 -23.94 -5.72 -29.85
CA ALA A 308 -24.93 -6.78 -29.74
C ALA A 308 -26.35 -6.19 -29.57
N GLN A 309 -26.49 -5.17 -28.73
CA GLN A 309 -27.76 -4.47 -28.54
C GLN A 309 -28.26 -3.78 -29.83
N GLN A 310 -27.36 -3.11 -30.55
CA GLN A 310 -27.69 -2.48 -31.82
C GLN A 310 -28.14 -3.49 -32.87
N GLN A 311 -27.48 -4.65 -32.96
CA GLN A 311 -27.86 -5.74 -33.84
C GLN A 311 -29.25 -6.29 -33.50
N GLN A 312 -29.55 -6.42 -32.21
CA GLN A 312 -30.89 -6.89 -31.78
C GLN A 312 -31.97 -5.91 -32.14
N ILE A 313 -31.78 -4.61 -31.91
CA ILE A 313 -32.70 -3.54 -32.29
C ILE A 313 -32.92 -3.52 -33.81
N ALA A 314 -31.84 -3.68 -34.59
CA ALA A 314 -31.95 -3.74 -36.05
C ALA A 314 -32.76 -4.95 -36.53
N LEU A 315 -32.59 -6.11 -35.90
CA LEU A 315 -33.34 -7.34 -36.19
C LEU A 315 -34.81 -7.18 -35.81
N GLU A 316 -35.14 -6.58 -34.69
CA GLU A 316 -36.51 -6.29 -34.27
C GLU A 316 -37.21 -5.33 -35.26
N ARG A 317 -36.55 -4.23 -35.64
CA ARG A 317 -37.08 -3.32 -36.65
C ARG A 317 -37.36 -4.02 -37.99
N LYS A 318 -36.44 -4.91 -38.40
CA LYS A 318 -36.65 -5.69 -39.63
C LYS A 318 -37.85 -6.64 -39.51
N ARG A 319 -38.05 -7.29 -38.36
CA ARG A 319 -39.21 -8.12 -38.07
C ARG A 319 -40.51 -7.31 -38.09
N GLU A 320 -40.51 -6.12 -37.48
CA GLU A 320 -41.66 -5.23 -37.48
C GLU A 320 -42.00 -4.76 -38.90
N GLN A 321 -41.00 -4.39 -39.72
CA GLN A 321 -41.21 -4.01 -41.11
C GLN A 321 -41.79 -5.16 -41.96
N MET A 322 -41.27 -6.37 -41.77
CA MET A 322 -41.79 -7.55 -42.46
C MET A 322 -43.23 -7.86 -42.03
N ALA A 323 -43.54 -7.75 -40.74
CA ALA A 323 -44.90 -7.94 -40.24
C ALA A 323 -45.86 -6.86 -40.79
N ALA A 324 -45.44 -5.59 -40.82
CA ALA A 324 -46.23 -4.51 -41.40
C ALA A 324 -46.49 -4.71 -42.91
N GLN A 325 -45.47 -5.12 -43.66
CA GLN A 325 -45.62 -5.44 -45.10
C GLN A 325 -46.57 -6.61 -45.29
N SER A 326 -46.46 -7.68 -44.50
CA SER A 326 -47.36 -8.83 -44.56
C SER A 326 -48.85 -8.43 -44.33
N LEU A 327 -49.06 -7.49 -43.38
CA LEU A 327 -50.43 -6.94 -43.17
C LEU A 327 -50.92 -6.16 -44.32
N VAL A 328 -50.10 -5.35 -44.99
CA VAL A 328 -50.46 -4.61 -46.20
C VAL A 328 -50.82 -5.57 -47.34
N ASP A 329 -50.01 -6.60 -47.55
CA ASP A 329 -50.21 -7.60 -48.58
C ASP A 329 -51.51 -8.43 -48.33
N ALA A 330 -51.74 -8.81 -47.06
CA ALA A 330 -52.94 -9.51 -46.63
C ALA A 330 -54.20 -8.65 -46.87
N HIS A 331 -54.12 -7.35 -46.53
CA HIS A 331 -55.28 -6.44 -46.80
C HIS A 331 -55.57 -6.32 -48.27
N LYS A 332 -54.52 -6.19 -49.09
CA LYS A 332 -54.72 -6.14 -50.57
C LYS A 332 -55.32 -7.43 -51.09
N ARG A 333 -54.82 -8.62 -50.76
CA ARG A 333 -55.34 -9.91 -51.17
C ARG A 333 -56.79 -10.12 -50.69
N ALA A 334 -57.15 -9.72 -49.46
CA ALA A 334 -58.50 -9.80 -48.94
C ALA A 334 -59.50 -8.90 -49.71
N THR A 335 -59.01 -7.71 -50.13
CA THR A 335 -59.78 -6.80 -50.93
C THR A 335 -60.00 -7.38 -52.37
N ASP A 336 -58.90 -7.90 -52.95
CA ASP A 336 -58.96 -8.50 -54.29
C ASP A 336 -59.88 -9.74 -54.34
N PHE A 337 -59.95 -10.51 -53.22
CA PHE A 337 -60.86 -11.64 -53.07
C PHE A 337 -62.37 -11.23 -53.37
N HIS A 338 -62.81 -10.12 -52.82
CA HIS A 338 -64.19 -9.64 -52.99
C HIS A 338 -64.50 -9.31 -54.41
N THR A 339 -63.55 -9.02 -55.28
CA THR A 339 -63.71 -8.75 -56.69
C THR A 339 -63.56 -9.98 -57.59
N ALA A 340 -62.78 -10.99 -57.09
CA ALA A 340 -62.41 -12.21 -57.84
C ALA A 340 -63.33 -13.43 -57.52
N PHE A 341 -64.01 -13.40 -56.34
CA PHE A 341 -64.79 -14.55 -55.87
C PHE A 341 -66.08 -14.74 -56.71
N ASP A 342 -66.17 -15.91 -57.31
CA ASP A 342 -67.37 -16.38 -57.99
C ASP A 342 -68.13 -17.41 -57.15
N PRO A 343 -69.28 -17.09 -56.54
CA PRO A 343 -70.03 -18.00 -55.70
C PRO A 343 -70.53 -19.23 -56.42
N ASN A 344 -70.63 -19.22 -57.74
CA ASN A 344 -71.06 -20.36 -58.53
C ASN A 344 -69.93 -21.32 -58.90
N ARG A 345 -68.66 -20.88 -58.69
CA ARG A 345 -67.47 -21.66 -58.92
C ARG A 345 -66.43 -21.32 -57.87
N PRO A 346 -66.64 -21.69 -56.62
CA PRO A 346 -65.71 -21.34 -55.54
C PRO A 346 -64.38 -22.02 -55.73
N ASP A 347 -63.30 -21.22 -55.82
CA ASP A 347 -61.90 -21.69 -55.76
C ASP A 347 -61.50 -21.90 -54.35
N LYS A 348 -61.24 -23.16 -53.93
CA LYS A 348 -60.86 -23.52 -52.59
C LYS A 348 -59.53 -22.87 -52.15
N SER A 349 -58.61 -22.63 -53.07
CA SER A 349 -57.31 -21.99 -52.77
C SER A 349 -57.50 -20.52 -52.38
N LEU A 350 -58.37 -19.79 -53.20
CA LEU A 350 -58.72 -18.40 -52.90
C LEU A 350 -59.41 -18.26 -51.52
N VAL A 351 -60.35 -19.16 -51.22
CA VAL A 351 -61.10 -19.16 -49.97
C VAL A 351 -60.15 -19.40 -48.80
N THR A 352 -59.25 -20.37 -48.89
CA THR A 352 -58.28 -20.66 -47.84
C THR A 352 -57.30 -19.49 -47.60
N GLN A 353 -56.87 -18.85 -48.69
CA GLN A 353 -55.99 -17.66 -48.59
C GLN A 353 -56.75 -16.50 -47.95
N TYR A 354 -58.00 -16.26 -48.31
CA TYR A 354 -58.78 -15.22 -47.67
C TYR A 354 -59.00 -15.43 -46.18
N ILE A 355 -59.28 -16.66 -45.72
CA ILE A 355 -59.45 -16.99 -44.33
C ILE A 355 -58.15 -16.71 -43.59
N THR A 356 -57.02 -17.08 -44.18
CA THR A 356 -55.69 -16.84 -43.58
C THR A 356 -55.38 -15.35 -43.47
N ASP A 357 -55.60 -14.60 -44.54
CA ASP A 357 -55.36 -13.14 -44.56
C ASP A 357 -56.32 -12.40 -43.64
N TYR A 358 -57.58 -12.81 -43.57
CA TYR A 358 -58.57 -12.24 -42.65
C TYR A 358 -58.20 -12.49 -41.19
N ALA A 359 -57.83 -13.70 -40.91
CA ALA A 359 -57.31 -14.06 -39.54
C ALA A 359 -56.14 -13.22 -39.15
N LEU A 360 -55.12 -13.00 -40.02
CA LEU A 360 -53.97 -12.15 -39.81
C LEU A 360 -54.37 -10.69 -39.55
N LEU A 361 -55.28 -10.13 -40.35
CA LEU A 361 -55.76 -8.76 -40.21
C LEU A 361 -56.59 -8.57 -38.93
N ALA A 362 -57.43 -9.55 -38.56
CA ALA A 362 -58.23 -9.50 -37.34
C ALA A 362 -57.41 -9.52 -36.09
N ARG A 363 -56.30 -10.32 -36.03
CA ARG A 363 -55.34 -10.28 -34.94
C ARG A 363 -54.75 -8.91 -34.69
N HIS A 364 -54.60 -8.11 -35.70
CA HIS A 364 -54.08 -6.75 -35.67
C HIS A 364 -55.15 -5.65 -35.65
N GLY A 365 -56.41 -6.01 -35.38
CA GLY A 365 -57.54 -5.05 -35.30
C GLY A 365 -57.89 -4.36 -36.63
N LYS A 366 -57.46 -4.93 -37.78
CA LYS A 366 -57.69 -4.42 -39.08
C LYS A 366 -58.72 -5.34 -39.80
N GLN A 367 -59.93 -4.83 -40.08
CA GLN A 367 -60.91 -5.57 -40.86
C GLN A 367 -60.87 -5.11 -42.29
N PRO A 368 -60.92 -6.03 -43.30
CA PRO A 368 -61.09 -5.65 -44.68
C PRO A 368 -62.46 -4.97 -44.83
N GLN A 369 -62.49 -3.78 -45.43
CA GLN A 369 -63.73 -3.13 -45.73
C GLN A 369 -64.36 -3.76 -47.01
N PRO A 370 -65.69 -4.00 -47.03
CA PRO A 370 -66.35 -4.45 -48.24
C PRO A 370 -66.19 -3.38 -49.34
N PRO A 371 -66.05 -3.79 -50.60
CA PRO A 371 -65.99 -2.84 -51.70
C PRO A 371 -67.19 -1.87 -51.64
N ALA A 372 -66.88 -0.62 -51.94
CA ALA A 372 -67.96 0.40 -52.01
C ALA A 372 -69.12 -0.08 -52.93
N PRO A 373 -70.34 0.18 -52.53
CA PRO A 373 -71.49 -0.22 -53.37
C PRO A 373 -71.27 0.32 -54.80
N VAL A 374 -71.43 -0.58 -55.78
CA VAL A 374 -71.35 -0.18 -57.17
C VAL A 374 -72.46 0.85 -57.39
N GLU A 375 -72.11 2.08 -57.74
CA GLU A 375 -73.10 3.08 -58.10
C GLU A 375 -73.95 2.52 -59.21
N GLN A 376 -75.23 2.50 -58.97
CA GLN A 376 -76.19 2.10 -60.01
C GLN A 376 -76.04 3.03 -61.22
N PRO A 377 -75.90 2.49 -62.42
CA PRO A 377 -75.87 3.35 -63.59
C PRO A 377 -77.14 4.19 -63.64
N GLN A 378 -76.92 5.48 -63.74
CA GLN A 378 -78.03 6.39 -63.87
C GLN A 378 -79.00 5.88 -64.93
N PRO A 379 -80.32 5.84 -64.65
CA PRO A 379 -81.29 5.33 -65.60
C PRO A 379 -81.16 6.11 -66.91
N THR A 380 -81.10 5.41 -68.03
CA THR A 380 -81.04 6.00 -69.35
C THR A 380 -82.31 6.83 -69.61
N TRP A 381 -82.26 7.80 -70.51
CA TRP A 381 -83.42 8.67 -70.79
C TRP A 381 -84.65 7.82 -71.20
N TRP A 382 -84.46 6.64 -71.86
CA TRP A 382 -85.46 5.71 -72.23
C TRP A 382 -86.21 5.07 -71.07
N GLN A 383 -85.47 4.63 -70.06
CA GLN A 383 -85.97 4.07 -68.79
C GLN A 383 -86.73 5.11 -67.98
N ARG A 384 -86.31 6.36 -68.02
CA ARG A 384 -87.05 7.48 -67.40
C ARG A 384 -88.35 7.76 -68.08
N MET A 385 -88.47 7.52 -69.42
CA MET A 385 -89.69 7.72 -70.17
C MET A 385 -90.68 6.57 -70.04
N THR A 386 -90.27 5.32 -69.90
CA THR A 386 -91.12 4.15 -69.91
C THR A 386 -91.55 3.66 -68.52
N GLY A 387 -91.00 4.22 -67.46
CA GLY A 387 -91.26 3.81 -66.06
C GLY A 387 -90.80 2.40 -65.70
N GLN A 388 -89.99 1.74 -66.54
CA GLN A 388 -89.42 0.41 -66.20
C GLN A 388 -88.35 0.53 -65.13
N GLN A 389 -88.62 -0.06 -63.92
CA GLN A 389 -87.64 -0.25 -62.88
C GLN A 389 -86.70 -1.42 -63.24
N LEU A 390 -85.45 -1.19 -63.24
CA LEU A 390 -84.45 -2.28 -63.26
C LEU A 390 -84.68 -3.23 -62.07
N PRO A 391 -84.63 -4.53 -62.29
CA PRO A 391 -84.61 -5.43 -61.16
C PRO A 391 -83.38 -5.06 -60.24
N PRO A 392 -83.54 -5.12 -58.91
CA PRO A 392 -82.45 -4.86 -58.04
C PRO A 392 -81.28 -5.76 -58.44
N PRO A 393 -80.06 -5.28 -58.47
CA PRO A 393 -78.86 -6.11 -58.70
C PRO A 393 -78.92 -7.29 -57.73
N GLU A 394 -78.80 -8.51 -58.29
CA GLU A 394 -78.60 -9.71 -57.43
C GLU A 394 -77.41 -9.45 -56.56
N GLN A 395 -77.66 -9.25 -55.29
CA GLN A 395 -76.59 -9.21 -54.33
C GLN A 395 -75.95 -10.60 -54.26
N PRO A 396 -74.66 -10.75 -54.44
CA PRO A 396 -74.00 -12.03 -54.21
C PRO A 396 -74.43 -12.56 -52.83
N PRO A 397 -74.56 -13.88 -52.64
CA PRO A 397 -75.09 -14.43 -51.43
C PRO A 397 -74.18 -14.01 -50.22
N PHE A 398 -74.69 -13.03 -49.52
CA PHE A 398 -74.02 -12.47 -48.29
C PHE A 398 -73.73 -13.54 -47.23
N PHE A 399 -74.42 -14.67 -47.33
CA PHE A 399 -74.37 -15.78 -46.39
C PHE A 399 -72.99 -16.51 -46.34
N GLU A 400 -72.28 -16.63 -47.47
CA GLU A 400 -71.05 -17.39 -47.55
C GLU A 400 -69.85 -16.56 -47.01
N ILE A 401 -69.83 -15.27 -47.25
CA ILE A 401 -68.78 -14.36 -46.82
C ILE A 401 -68.78 -14.20 -45.26
N ASP A 402 -69.99 -14.08 -44.72
CA ASP A 402 -70.15 -13.97 -43.27
C ASP A 402 -69.79 -15.27 -42.52
N ALA A 403 -70.10 -16.43 -43.16
CA ALA A 403 -69.64 -17.73 -42.61
C ALA A 403 -68.11 -17.85 -42.65
N ILE A 404 -67.48 -17.41 -43.72
CA ILE A 404 -65.99 -17.37 -43.81
C ILE A 404 -65.38 -16.43 -42.77
N LYS A 405 -65.95 -15.26 -42.53
CA LYS A 405 -65.57 -14.31 -41.52
C LYS A 405 -65.69 -14.92 -40.11
N ALA A 406 -66.78 -15.62 -39.81
CA ALA A 406 -67.02 -16.27 -38.56
C ALA A 406 -65.97 -17.39 -38.26
N ILE A 407 -65.62 -18.18 -39.26
CA ILE A 407 -64.57 -19.21 -39.16
C ILE A 407 -63.23 -18.55 -38.91
N ALA A 408 -62.84 -17.48 -39.59
CA ALA A 408 -61.64 -16.74 -39.46
C ALA A 408 -61.50 -16.14 -38.02
N GLN A 409 -62.63 -15.60 -37.51
CA GLN A 409 -62.72 -15.04 -36.19
C GLN A 409 -62.48 -16.13 -35.07
N SER A 410 -63.12 -17.29 -35.23
CA SER A 410 -62.96 -18.42 -34.31
C SER A 410 -61.50 -18.94 -34.24
N ILE A 411 -60.82 -18.91 -35.40
CA ILE A 411 -59.35 -19.27 -35.42
C ILE A 411 -58.55 -18.29 -34.59
N VAL A 412 -58.80 -16.98 -34.73
CA VAL A 412 -58.05 -15.96 -33.93
C VAL A 412 -58.28 -16.08 -32.42
N GLU A 413 -59.57 -16.30 -32.03
CA GLU A 413 -59.90 -16.48 -30.61
C GLU A 413 -59.21 -17.71 -30.02
N HIS A 414 -59.22 -18.83 -30.73
CA HIS A 414 -58.55 -20.06 -30.25
C HIS A 414 -57.06 -19.91 -30.11
N GLU A 415 -56.37 -19.20 -31.00
CA GLU A 415 -54.95 -18.96 -30.90
C GLU A 415 -54.60 -17.96 -29.78
N GLN A 416 -55.46 -16.99 -29.49
CA GLN A 416 -55.28 -16.09 -28.34
C GLN A 416 -55.39 -16.85 -27.00
N GLU A 417 -56.33 -17.78 -26.90
CA GLU A 417 -56.47 -18.64 -25.74
C GLU A 417 -55.25 -19.55 -25.53
N GLN A 418 -54.73 -20.14 -26.59
CA GLN A 418 -53.51 -20.97 -26.52
C GLN A 418 -52.29 -20.13 -26.11
N ALA A 419 -52.15 -18.91 -26.59
CA ALA A 419 -51.05 -18.01 -26.22
C ALA A 419 -51.13 -17.61 -24.73
N GLN A 420 -52.35 -17.38 -24.22
CA GLN A 420 -52.57 -17.11 -22.78
C GLN A 420 -52.19 -18.33 -21.92
N GLN A 421 -52.61 -19.55 -22.31
CA GLN A 421 -52.29 -20.76 -21.59
C GLN A 421 -50.77 -21.03 -21.55
N GLN A 422 -50.05 -20.80 -22.65
CA GLN A 422 -48.58 -20.92 -22.68
C GLN A 422 -47.87 -19.89 -21.79
N LYS A 423 -48.45 -18.69 -21.65
CA LYS A 423 -47.90 -17.64 -20.76
C LYS A 423 -48.06 -18.02 -19.28
N TRP A 424 -49.18 -18.67 -18.93
CA TRP A 424 -49.42 -19.17 -17.57
C TRP A 424 -48.54 -20.40 -17.20
N GLN A 425 -48.10 -21.19 -18.18
CA GLN A 425 -47.21 -22.34 -17.92
C GLN A 425 -45.75 -21.94 -17.79
N ARG A 426 -45.38 -20.69 -18.11
CA ARG A 426 -44.02 -20.15 -17.98
C ARG A 426 -43.82 -19.23 -16.77
N LEU A 427 -44.83 -18.97 -15.99
CA LEU A 427 -44.82 -18.32 -14.68
C LEU A 427 -44.85 -19.36 -13.58
#